data_27bd4db9db33f36e3299ae85c1034b5e
#
_entry.id   27bd4db9db33f36e3299ae85c1034b5e
#
_cell.length_a   1.000
_cell.length_b   1.000
_cell.length_c   1.000
_cell.angle_alpha   90.00
_cell.angle_beta   90.00
_cell.angle_gamma   90.00
#
_symmetry.space_group_name_H-M   'P 1'
#
loop_
_entity.id
_entity.type
_entity.pdbx_description
1 polymer ?
#
loop_
_entity_poly.entity_id
_entity_poly.type
_entity_poly.pdbx_seq_one_letter_code
_entity_poly.pdbx_strand_id
1 'polypeptide(L)'
;MRNSVSRYFCIVSAVFVMFMQQALAIPSRPDPQRLVNDLAGLFSYQQTETLERVLVAFDDSTSNQITVVTVNDLEGYDPAEYATRIGLDWQVGSAEFDNGVVLLVKPKTPDSSGQVFIAVGYGLEGAIPDAYAKRIIENELIPHFRDNDYFGGVEAACDVLMKLASGEISEPRDDDDDDAAFIAFITFIVVLLVICVLVAIVNDGNSGGGGSGGRRTIYTGPVITTGRNYGGFGGGGFGGGFGGFGGGSFGGGGAGGSW
;
A
#
# COMPACT_ATOMS: atom_id res chain seq x y z
N MET A 1 -26.98 42.73 -36.91
CA MET A 1 -27.38 41.77 -35.84
C MET A 1 -26.52 40.48 -35.83
N ARG A 2 -26.03 39.96 -36.96
CA ARG A 2 -25.28 38.68 -37.02
C ARG A 2 -23.89 38.75 -36.34
N ASN A 3 -23.25 39.92 -36.24
CA ASN A 3 -21.93 40.07 -35.62
C ASN A 3 -21.98 40.19 -34.09
N SER A 4 -23.11 40.56 -33.52
CA SER A 4 -23.26 40.63 -32.05
C SER A 4 -23.45 39.24 -31.42
N VAL A 5 -24.22 38.38 -32.06
CA VAL A 5 -24.50 36.99 -31.58
C VAL A 5 -23.19 36.18 -31.57
N SER A 6 -22.35 36.33 -32.62
CA SER A 6 -21.04 35.66 -32.68
C SER A 6 -20.07 36.14 -31.56
N ARG A 7 -20.11 37.41 -31.20
CA ARG A 7 -19.29 37.96 -30.10
C ARG A 7 -19.73 37.43 -28.75
N TYR A 8 -21.02 37.37 -28.50
CA TYR A 8 -21.56 36.80 -27.23
C TYR A 8 -21.27 35.29 -27.14
N PHE A 9 -21.38 34.56 -28.25
CA PHE A 9 -21.03 33.14 -28.30
C PHE A 9 -19.55 32.90 -27.96
N CYS A 10 -18.64 33.69 -28.53
CA CYS A 10 -17.20 33.61 -28.20
C CYS A 10 -16.92 33.97 -26.74
N ILE A 11 -17.60 34.96 -26.17
CA ILE A 11 -17.41 35.35 -24.76
C ILE A 11 -17.93 34.22 -23.85
N VAL A 12 -19.12 33.67 -24.12
CA VAL A 12 -19.71 32.58 -23.33
C VAL A 12 -18.84 31.32 -23.43
N SER A 13 -18.33 30.99 -24.62
CA SER A 13 -17.44 29.82 -24.77
C SER A 13 -16.09 30.03 -24.07
N ALA A 14 -15.53 31.27 -24.09
CA ALA A 14 -14.30 31.59 -23.40
C ALA A 14 -14.49 31.54 -21.86
N VAL A 15 -15.62 32.05 -21.35
CA VAL A 15 -15.97 31.94 -19.94
C VAL A 15 -16.24 30.49 -19.52
N PHE A 16 -16.89 29.69 -20.37
CA PHE A 16 -17.12 28.28 -20.11
C PHE A 16 -15.80 27.48 -20.10
N VAL A 17 -14.88 27.76 -21.01
CA VAL A 17 -13.53 27.16 -21.01
C VAL A 17 -12.72 27.58 -19.79
N MET A 18 -12.87 28.84 -19.32
CA MET A 18 -12.20 29.33 -18.14
C MET A 18 -12.76 28.70 -16.82
N PHE A 19 -14.05 28.34 -16.81
CA PHE A 19 -14.66 27.60 -15.69
C PHE A 19 -14.33 26.10 -15.70
N MET A 20 -13.97 25.52 -16.86
CA MET A 20 -13.56 24.11 -16.94
C MET A 20 -12.14 23.82 -16.47
N GLN A 21 -11.35 24.82 -16.11
CA GLN A 21 -9.97 24.67 -15.63
C GLN A 21 -9.87 24.59 -14.08
N GLN A 22 -10.91 24.25 -13.37
CA GLN A 22 -10.76 23.72 -12.02
C GLN A 22 -10.32 22.26 -12.16
N ALA A 23 -9.08 22.05 -12.57
CA ALA A 23 -8.45 20.75 -12.50
C ALA A 23 -8.42 20.37 -11.02
N LEU A 24 -9.09 19.27 -10.66
CA LEU A 24 -8.87 18.54 -9.42
C LEU A 24 -7.35 18.36 -9.29
N ALA A 25 -6.72 19.12 -8.44
CA ALA A 25 -5.27 19.19 -8.39
C ALA A 25 -4.77 18.55 -7.11
N ILE A 26 -4.22 17.35 -7.25
CA ILE A 26 -3.34 16.80 -6.23
C ILE A 26 -2.20 17.80 -6.02
N PRO A 27 -1.78 18.07 -4.78
CA PRO A 27 -0.67 18.96 -4.49
C PRO A 27 0.57 18.53 -5.29
N SER A 28 1.22 19.51 -5.91
CA SER A 28 2.51 19.23 -6.56
C SER A 28 3.53 18.73 -5.54
N ARG A 29 4.44 17.89 -6.00
CA ARG A 29 5.58 17.43 -5.19
C ARG A 29 6.24 18.62 -4.49
N PRO A 30 6.50 18.55 -3.18
CA PRO A 30 7.10 19.66 -2.44
C PRO A 30 8.54 19.96 -2.90
N ASP A 31 8.91 21.22 -2.83
CA ASP A 31 10.28 21.70 -3.09
C ASP A 31 10.68 22.70 -2.00
N PRO A 32 11.64 22.41 -1.10
CA PRO A 32 12.40 21.14 -1.01
C PRO A 32 11.53 19.93 -0.65
N GLN A 33 11.99 18.76 -1.07
CA GLN A 33 11.29 17.51 -0.77
C GLN A 33 11.40 17.18 0.71
N ARG A 34 10.26 16.78 1.30
CA ARG A 34 10.16 16.41 2.71
C ARG A 34 9.25 15.19 2.85
N LEU A 35 9.49 14.40 3.92
CA LEU A 35 8.63 13.28 4.28
C LEU A 35 7.38 13.73 5.03
N VAL A 36 7.45 14.85 5.79
CA VAL A 36 6.29 15.41 6.50
C VAL A 36 5.80 16.67 5.81
N ASN A 37 4.62 16.60 5.23
CA ASN A 37 3.99 17.66 4.45
C ASN A 37 2.65 18.05 5.08
N ASP A 38 2.71 18.94 6.06
CA ASP A 38 1.52 19.42 6.79
C ASP A 38 0.85 20.59 6.07
N LEU A 39 0.09 20.28 5.01
CA LEU A 39 -0.64 21.29 4.21
C LEU A 39 -1.94 21.76 4.90
N ALA A 40 -2.44 21.00 5.87
CA ALA A 40 -3.60 21.38 6.65
C ALA A 40 -3.27 22.23 7.89
N GLY A 41 -1.97 22.32 8.25
CA GLY A 41 -1.53 23.09 9.42
C GLY A 41 -1.94 22.47 10.76
N LEU A 42 -1.92 21.13 10.83
CA LEU A 42 -2.31 20.38 12.03
C LEU A 42 -1.20 20.30 13.07
N PHE A 43 0.05 20.48 12.64
CA PHE A 43 1.23 20.30 13.48
C PHE A 43 1.91 21.64 13.75
N SER A 44 2.52 21.75 14.91
CA SER A 44 3.46 22.84 15.17
C SER A 44 4.76 22.61 14.40
N TYR A 45 5.51 23.67 14.17
CA TYR A 45 6.84 23.57 13.53
C TYR A 45 7.76 22.57 14.21
N GLN A 46 7.78 22.54 15.54
CA GLN A 46 8.63 21.58 16.30
C GLN A 46 8.19 20.13 16.09
N GLN A 47 6.88 19.88 16.04
CA GLN A 47 6.33 18.56 15.79
C GLN A 47 6.70 18.07 14.37
N THR A 48 6.50 18.93 13.37
CA THR A 48 6.87 18.62 11.98
C THR A 48 8.36 18.29 11.86
N GLU A 49 9.25 19.11 12.45
CA GLU A 49 10.70 18.88 12.41
C GLU A 49 11.14 17.64 13.18
N THR A 50 10.44 17.30 14.27
CA THR A 50 10.75 16.11 15.05
C THR A 50 10.40 14.85 14.27
N LEU A 51 9.18 14.80 13.71
CA LEU A 51 8.72 13.67 12.91
C LEU A 51 9.55 13.53 11.63
N GLU A 52 9.88 14.64 10.95
CA GLU A 52 10.75 14.64 9.76
C GLU A 52 12.09 13.96 10.06
N ARG A 53 12.76 14.35 11.14
CA ARG A 53 14.05 13.74 11.53
C ARG A 53 13.94 12.24 11.81
N VAL A 54 12.86 11.81 12.42
CA VAL A 54 12.62 10.38 12.70
C VAL A 54 12.43 9.61 11.39
N LEU A 55 11.58 10.12 10.49
CA LEU A 55 11.31 9.46 9.22
C LEU A 55 12.51 9.47 8.28
N VAL A 56 13.30 10.55 8.26
CA VAL A 56 14.56 10.61 7.50
C VAL A 56 15.58 9.60 8.03
N ALA A 57 15.75 9.51 9.36
CA ALA A 57 16.64 8.52 9.97
C ALA A 57 16.20 7.08 9.67
N PHE A 58 14.89 6.85 9.57
CA PHE A 58 14.33 5.56 9.17
C PHE A 58 14.63 5.24 7.70
N ASP A 59 14.41 6.19 6.79
CA ASP A 59 14.76 6.06 5.38
C ASP A 59 16.26 5.79 5.19
N ASP A 60 17.13 6.57 5.84
CA ASP A 60 18.60 6.39 5.80
C ASP A 60 19.05 5.00 6.25
N SER A 61 18.35 4.40 7.21
CA SER A 61 18.73 3.10 7.79
C SER A 61 18.14 1.89 7.08
N THR A 62 16.96 2.03 6.47
CA THR A 62 16.20 0.91 5.89
C THR A 62 15.92 1.06 4.40
N SER A 63 16.10 2.26 3.86
CA SER A 63 15.68 2.69 2.53
C SER A 63 14.15 2.66 2.32
N ASN A 64 13.35 2.42 3.37
CA ASN A 64 11.90 2.47 3.31
C ASN A 64 11.43 3.89 3.58
N GLN A 65 10.54 4.41 2.74
CA GLN A 65 10.06 5.79 2.83
C GLN A 65 8.63 5.85 3.36
N ILE A 66 8.42 6.54 4.47
CA ILE A 66 7.10 6.85 4.99
C ILE A 66 6.88 8.35 4.84
N THR A 67 5.85 8.72 4.08
CA THR A 67 5.49 10.12 3.83
C THR A 67 4.16 10.43 4.49
N VAL A 68 4.13 11.46 5.31
CA VAL A 68 2.91 11.99 5.96
C VAL A 68 2.44 13.21 5.20
N VAL A 69 1.18 13.20 4.78
CA VAL A 69 0.56 14.30 4.06
C VAL A 69 -0.76 14.66 4.73
N THR A 70 -0.89 15.90 5.18
CA THR A 70 -2.15 16.42 5.66
C THR A 70 -2.74 17.40 4.66
N VAL A 71 -4.04 17.32 4.40
CA VAL A 71 -4.74 18.20 3.44
C VAL A 71 -6.07 18.66 4.01
N ASN A 72 -6.50 19.86 3.64
CA ASN A 72 -7.81 20.39 4.09
C ASN A 72 -8.97 19.80 3.30
N ASP A 73 -8.75 19.40 2.04
CA ASP A 73 -9.74 18.87 1.14
C ASP A 73 -9.11 17.78 0.25
N LEU A 74 -9.92 16.82 -0.17
CA LEU A 74 -9.53 15.79 -1.14
C LEU A 74 -9.94 16.14 -2.57
N GLU A 75 -10.43 17.37 -2.80
CA GLU A 75 -10.82 17.87 -4.14
C GLU A 75 -11.78 16.93 -4.88
N GLY A 76 -12.64 16.24 -4.12
CA GLY A 76 -13.62 15.28 -4.66
C GLY A 76 -13.08 13.90 -4.99
N TYR A 77 -11.81 13.62 -4.74
CA TYR A 77 -11.25 12.27 -4.85
C TYR A 77 -11.63 11.39 -3.66
N ASP A 78 -11.67 10.09 -3.90
CA ASP A 78 -11.65 9.09 -2.84
C ASP A 78 -10.29 9.13 -2.10
N PRO A 79 -10.25 8.95 -0.75
CA PRO A 79 -9.00 8.97 0.00
C PRO A 79 -7.95 7.98 -0.51
N ALA A 80 -8.37 6.79 -0.96
CA ALA A 80 -7.47 5.79 -1.50
C ALA A 80 -6.85 6.26 -2.82
N GLU A 81 -7.67 6.80 -3.72
CA GLU A 81 -7.18 7.34 -5.00
C GLU A 81 -6.25 8.52 -4.76
N TYR A 82 -6.59 9.43 -3.83
CA TYR A 82 -5.79 10.61 -3.52
C TYR A 82 -4.41 10.23 -2.97
N ALA A 83 -4.36 9.31 -1.98
CA ALA A 83 -3.11 8.86 -1.38
C ALA A 83 -2.23 8.10 -2.39
N THR A 84 -2.83 7.22 -3.19
CA THR A 84 -2.13 6.48 -4.24
C THR A 84 -1.52 7.40 -5.29
N ARG A 85 -2.27 8.43 -5.71
CA ARG A 85 -1.76 9.43 -6.66
C ARG A 85 -0.63 10.26 -6.06
N ILE A 86 -0.70 10.65 -4.79
CA ILE A 86 0.43 11.29 -4.12
C ILE A 86 1.66 10.38 -4.19
N GLY A 87 1.52 9.10 -3.84
CA GLY A 87 2.62 8.15 -3.89
C GLY A 87 3.28 8.08 -5.28
N LEU A 88 2.47 8.02 -6.33
CA LEU A 88 2.92 7.96 -7.72
C LEU A 88 3.50 9.29 -8.22
N ASP A 89 2.78 10.41 -8.04
CA ASP A 89 3.16 11.72 -8.59
C ASP A 89 4.40 12.29 -7.88
N TRP A 90 4.51 12.04 -6.57
CA TRP A 90 5.68 12.43 -5.79
C TRP A 90 6.80 11.40 -5.88
N GLN A 91 6.51 10.21 -6.41
CA GLN A 91 7.48 9.12 -6.54
C GLN A 91 8.01 8.63 -5.18
N VAL A 92 7.12 8.47 -4.20
CA VAL A 92 7.47 8.03 -2.85
C VAL A 92 8.01 6.59 -2.87
N GLY A 93 9.12 6.35 -2.16
CA GLY A 93 9.83 5.07 -2.19
C GLY A 93 10.86 4.98 -3.31
N SER A 94 11.44 3.81 -3.46
CA SER A 94 12.44 3.50 -4.49
C SER A 94 11.78 2.80 -5.67
N ALA A 95 12.15 3.14 -6.91
CA ALA A 95 11.68 2.44 -8.12
C ALA A 95 12.18 0.98 -8.22
N GLU A 96 13.21 0.62 -7.45
CA GLU A 96 13.75 -0.74 -7.43
C GLU A 96 12.99 -1.64 -6.45
N PHE A 97 12.51 -1.07 -5.33
CA PHE A 97 11.94 -1.83 -4.22
C PHE A 97 10.46 -1.56 -3.98
N ASP A 98 9.87 -0.51 -4.58
CA ASP A 98 8.48 -0.08 -4.38
C ASP A 98 8.10 0.06 -2.89
N ASN A 99 9.03 0.56 -2.07
CA ASN A 99 9.03 0.52 -0.62
C ASN A 99 8.57 1.85 0.01
N GLY A 100 7.61 2.49 -0.61
CA GLY A 100 6.98 3.72 -0.13
C GLY A 100 5.69 3.47 0.65
N VAL A 101 5.42 4.34 1.64
CA VAL A 101 4.13 4.42 2.34
C VAL A 101 3.67 5.87 2.36
N VAL A 102 2.40 6.10 2.05
CA VAL A 102 1.77 7.42 2.18
C VAL A 102 0.69 7.36 3.25
N LEU A 103 0.88 8.11 4.34
CA LEU A 103 -0.13 8.36 5.36
C LEU A 103 -0.83 9.68 5.05
N LEU A 104 -2.02 9.60 4.51
CA LEU A 104 -2.87 10.75 4.18
C LEU A 104 -3.83 11.04 5.33
N VAL A 105 -3.90 12.29 5.77
CA VAL A 105 -4.85 12.76 6.79
C VAL A 105 -5.59 13.99 6.29
N LYS A 106 -6.91 13.91 6.26
CA LYS A 106 -7.82 15.05 6.08
C LYS A 106 -8.58 15.27 7.38
N PRO A 107 -8.36 16.38 8.09
CA PRO A 107 -9.03 16.64 9.36
C PRO A 107 -10.54 16.78 9.18
N LYS A 108 -11.26 16.55 10.28
CA LYS A 108 -12.69 16.84 10.35
C LYS A 108 -12.93 18.35 10.24
N THR A 109 -13.91 18.73 9.45
CA THR A 109 -14.41 20.11 9.34
C THR A 109 -15.88 20.17 9.76
N PRO A 110 -16.46 21.37 9.95
CA PRO A 110 -17.90 21.49 10.24
C PRO A 110 -18.80 20.83 9.19
N ASP A 111 -18.33 20.79 7.93
CA ASP A 111 -19.12 20.35 6.78
C ASP A 111 -18.77 18.94 6.31
N SER A 112 -17.70 18.31 6.87
CA SER A 112 -17.24 16.99 6.43
C SER A 112 -16.54 16.21 7.54
N SER A 113 -16.71 14.87 7.53
CA SER A 113 -15.98 13.95 8.41
C SER A 113 -14.47 14.00 8.15
N GLY A 114 -13.70 13.68 9.20
CA GLY A 114 -12.28 13.41 9.04
C GLY A 114 -12.07 12.12 8.24
N GLN A 115 -11.01 12.07 7.46
CA GLN A 115 -10.65 10.93 6.63
C GLN A 115 -9.16 10.66 6.71
N VAL A 116 -8.79 9.39 6.76
CA VAL A 116 -7.41 8.94 6.77
C VAL A 116 -7.26 7.77 5.82
N PHE A 117 -6.12 7.68 5.16
CA PHE A 117 -5.76 6.54 4.34
C PHE A 117 -4.25 6.25 4.46
N ILE A 118 -3.90 4.97 4.55
CA ILE A 118 -2.54 4.50 4.45
C ILE A 118 -2.42 3.77 3.12
N ALA A 119 -1.69 4.34 2.16
CA ALA A 119 -1.36 3.67 0.91
C ALA A 119 0.03 3.03 1.04
N VAL A 120 0.13 1.78 0.63
CA VAL A 120 1.34 0.97 0.74
C VAL A 120 1.86 0.63 -0.65
N GLY A 121 3.16 0.83 -0.89
CA GLY A 121 3.82 0.42 -2.12
C GLY A 121 3.97 -1.09 -2.21
N TYR A 122 4.03 -1.63 -3.42
CA TYR A 122 4.06 -3.09 -3.67
C TYR A 122 5.13 -3.85 -2.89
N GLY A 123 6.30 -3.25 -2.69
CA GLY A 123 7.40 -3.89 -1.96
C GLY A 123 7.16 -4.05 -0.47
N LEU A 124 6.21 -3.30 0.10
CA LEU A 124 5.87 -3.37 1.52
C LEU A 124 4.52 -4.06 1.80
N GLU A 125 3.75 -4.48 0.78
CA GLU A 125 2.46 -5.17 0.99
C GLU A 125 2.62 -6.45 1.83
N GLY A 126 3.75 -7.14 1.71
CA GLY A 126 4.06 -8.32 2.51
C GLY A 126 4.33 -8.02 3.98
N ALA A 127 4.87 -6.84 4.30
CA ALA A 127 5.17 -6.38 5.66
C ALA A 127 4.00 -5.61 6.28
N ILE A 128 3.26 -4.85 5.47
CA ILE A 128 2.12 -4.01 5.87
C ILE A 128 0.91 -4.38 4.99
N PRO A 129 0.28 -5.56 5.20
CA PRO A 129 -0.97 -5.90 4.53
C PRO A 129 -2.09 -4.93 4.89
N ASP A 130 -3.14 -4.85 4.06
CA ASP A 130 -4.30 -3.97 4.28
C ASP A 130 -4.94 -4.15 5.64
N ALA A 131 -4.97 -5.38 6.16
CA ALA A 131 -5.50 -5.69 7.49
C ALA A 131 -4.70 -4.99 8.61
N TYR A 132 -3.37 -4.91 8.49
CA TYR A 132 -2.52 -4.19 9.46
C TYR A 132 -2.64 -2.69 9.30
N ALA A 133 -2.65 -2.17 8.09
CA ALA A 133 -2.94 -0.77 7.83
C ALA A 133 -4.29 -0.35 8.46
N LYS A 134 -5.31 -1.22 8.35
CA LYS A 134 -6.61 -1.01 8.98
C LYS A 134 -6.54 -0.98 10.50
N ARG A 135 -5.82 -1.92 11.13
CA ARG A 135 -5.62 -1.95 12.60
C ARG A 135 -4.88 -0.70 13.09
N ILE A 136 -3.86 -0.23 12.37
CA ILE A 136 -3.14 1.02 12.70
C ILE A 136 -4.12 2.20 12.69
N ILE A 137 -4.97 2.29 11.67
CA ILE A 137 -5.96 3.36 11.59
C ILE A 137 -6.94 3.30 12.77
N GLU A 138 -7.46 2.12 13.11
CA GLU A 138 -8.47 1.94 14.14
C GLU A 138 -7.92 2.08 15.56
N ASN A 139 -6.69 1.64 15.79
CA ASN A 139 -6.10 1.59 17.14
C ASN A 139 -5.24 2.83 17.45
N GLU A 140 -4.49 3.35 16.47
CA GLU A 140 -3.55 4.43 16.69
C GLU A 140 -4.09 5.79 16.21
N LEU A 141 -4.70 5.86 15.02
CA LEU A 141 -5.08 7.14 14.43
C LEU A 141 -6.45 7.64 14.92
N ILE A 142 -7.50 6.85 14.74
CA ILE A 142 -8.88 7.29 15.00
C ILE A 142 -9.11 7.67 16.47
N PRO A 143 -8.61 6.94 17.49
CA PRO A 143 -8.81 7.36 18.90
C PRO A 143 -8.21 8.74 19.17
N HIS A 144 -6.97 8.99 18.77
CA HIS A 144 -6.30 10.28 18.91
C HIS A 144 -7.03 11.39 18.13
N PHE A 145 -7.46 11.09 16.90
CA PHE A 145 -8.13 12.09 16.04
C PHE A 145 -9.51 12.51 16.57
N ARG A 146 -10.21 11.63 17.27
CA ARG A 146 -11.45 11.96 17.97
C ARG A 146 -11.24 12.97 19.09
N ASP A 147 -10.06 12.93 19.71
CA ASP A 147 -9.64 13.86 20.77
C ASP A 147 -8.92 15.10 20.20
N ASN A 148 -8.88 15.27 18.88
CA ASN A 148 -8.15 16.30 18.12
C ASN A 148 -6.63 16.26 18.34
N ASP A 149 -6.08 15.16 18.82
CA ASP A 149 -4.64 14.92 18.93
C ASP A 149 -4.09 14.32 17.63
N TYR A 150 -4.05 15.15 16.58
CA TYR A 150 -3.59 14.71 15.26
C TYR A 150 -2.13 14.29 15.26
N PHE A 151 -1.28 15.03 15.99
CA PHE A 151 0.14 14.71 16.02
C PHE A 151 0.41 13.41 16.76
N GLY A 152 -0.15 13.21 17.96
CA GLY A 152 0.02 11.98 18.73
C GLY A 152 -0.42 10.74 17.94
N GLY A 153 -1.58 10.83 17.24
CA GLY A 153 -2.03 9.73 16.39
C GLY A 153 -1.08 9.42 15.23
N VAL A 154 -0.60 10.44 14.52
CA VAL A 154 0.35 10.27 13.41
C VAL A 154 1.69 9.72 13.89
N GLU A 155 2.22 10.24 15.01
CA GLU A 155 3.46 9.76 15.61
C GLU A 155 3.36 8.26 15.99
N ALA A 156 2.27 7.87 16.68
CA ALA A 156 2.02 6.47 17.05
C ALA A 156 1.89 5.56 15.82
N ALA A 157 1.14 6.00 14.81
CA ALA A 157 1.00 5.24 13.57
C ALA A 157 2.32 5.09 12.81
N CYS A 158 3.13 6.15 12.73
CA CYS A 158 4.46 6.09 12.10
C CYS A 158 5.39 5.12 12.85
N ASP A 159 5.35 5.09 14.19
CA ASP A 159 6.15 4.16 15.00
C ASP A 159 5.81 2.69 14.67
N VAL A 160 4.51 2.36 14.55
CA VAL A 160 4.08 1.01 14.16
C VAL A 160 4.44 0.70 12.70
N LEU A 161 4.23 1.64 11.78
CA LEU A 161 4.59 1.47 10.36
C LEU A 161 6.08 1.23 10.17
N MET A 162 6.94 1.97 10.88
CA MET A 162 8.39 1.77 10.85
C MET A 162 8.78 0.38 11.34
N LYS A 163 8.21 -0.10 12.45
CA LYS A 163 8.47 -1.43 13.00
C LYS A 163 8.04 -2.55 12.06
N LEU A 164 6.89 -2.40 11.40
CA LEU A 164 6.42 -3.36 10.39
C LEU A 164 7.32 -3.36 9.15
N ALA A 165 7.64 -2.19 8.62
CA ALA A 165 8.47 -2.06 7.43
C ALA A 165 9.92 -2.51 7.65
N SER A 166 10.46 -2.40 8.87
CA SER A 166 11.78 -2.94 9.24
C SER A 166 11.77 -4.45 9.53
N GLY A 167 10.60 -5.06 9.63
CA GLY A 167 10.45 -6.48 10.00
C GLY A 167 10.68 -6.76 11.49
N GLU A 168 10.67 -5.74 12.35
CA GLU A 168 10.80 -5.90 13.80
C GLU A 168 9.55 -6.47 14.46
N ILE A 169 8.38 -6.23 13.87
CA ILE A 169 7.12 -6.85 14.25
C ILE A 169 6.70 -7.77 13.10
N SER A 170 6.86 -9.05 13.28
CA SER A 170 6.07 -10.05 12.58
C SER A 170 5.06 -10.56 13.59
N GLU A 171 3.80 -10.12 13.51
CA GLU A 171 2.75 -10.83 14.23
C GLU A 171 2.71 -12.28 13.72
N PRO A 172 2.52 -13.26 14.63
CA PRO A 172 2.19 -14.61 14.19
C PRO A 172 1.00 -14.47 13.23
N ARG A 173 1.13 -14.96 12.01
CA ARG A 173 -0.04 -15.24 11.20
C ARG A 173 -0.97 -16.02 12.10
N ASP A 174 -2.22 -15.58 12.21
CA ASP A 174 -3.29 -16.43 12.71
C ASP A 174 -3.53 -17.50 11.63
N ASP A 175 -2.52 -18.39 11.47
CA ASP A 175 -2.58 -19.56 10.57
C ASP A 175 -3.56 -20.63 11.11
N ASP A 176 -4.17 -20.36 12.27
CA ASP A 176 -5.02 -21.35 12.94
C ASP A 176 -6.35 -21.64 12.21
N ASP A 177 -6.84 -20.71 11.38
CA ASP A 177 -8.08 -20.95 10.63
C ASP A 177 -7.85 -21.56 9.24
N ASP A 178 -6.72 -21.25 8.59
CA ASP A 178 -6.39 -21.80 7.27
C ASP A 178 -5.84 -23.24 7.39
N ASP A 179 -5.08 -23.55 8.45
CA ASP A 179 -4.56 -24.89 8.69
C ASP A 179 -5.67 -25.89 9.03
N ALA A 180 -6.69 -25.49 9.79
CA ALA A 180 -7.84 -26.35 10.09
C ALA A 180 -8.66 -26.65 8.82
N ALA A 181 -8.88 -25.68 7.95
CA ALA A 181 -9.56 -25.86 6.66
C ALA A 181 -8.72 -26.70 5.69
N PHE A 182 -7.39 -26.48 5.65
CA PHE A 182 -6.48 -27.24 4.83
C PHE A 182 -6.35 -28.71 5.31
N ILE A 183 -6.22 -28.93 6.62
CA ILE A 183 -6.21 -30.28 7.22
C ILE A 183 -7.53 -30.99 6.98
N ALA A 184 -8.67 -30.32 7.11
CA ALA A 184 -9.99 -30.86 6.80
C ALA A 184 -10.13 -31.23 5.32
N PHE A 185 -9.60 -30.42 4.41
CA PHE A 185 -9.57 -30.69 2.97
C PHE A 185 -8.68 -31.89 2.62
N ILE A 186 -7.47 -31.97 3.20
CA ILE A 186 -6.56 -33.12 2.99
C ILE A 186 -7.17 -34.41 3.58
N THR A 187 -7.76 -34.35 4.78
CA THR A 187 -8.45 -35.50 5.38
C THR A 187 -9.63 -35.96 4.52
N PHE A 188 -10.40 -35.03 3.94
CA PHE A 188 -11.48 -35.37 3.03
C PHE A 188 -10.97 -36.08 1.77
N ILE A 189 -9.88 -35.59 1.15
CA ILE A 189 -9.23 -36.21 -0.03
C ILE A 189 -8.73 -37.61 0.32
N VAL A 190 -8.07 -37.80 1.48
CA VAL A 190 -7.57 -39.10 1.93
C VAL A 190 -8.71 -40.08 2.15
N VAL A 191 -9.79 -39.67 2.81
CA VAL A 191 -10.99 -40.50 3.00
C VAL A 191 -11.62 -40.89 1.68
N LEU A 192 -11.71 -39.96 0.74
CA LEU A 192 -12.24 -40.19 -0.61
C LEU A 192 -11.39 -41.22 -1.38
N LEU A 193 -10.06 -41.11 -1.30
CA LEU A 193 -9.12 -42.07 -1.91
C LEU A 193 -9.26 -43.47 -1.28
N VAL A 194 -9.39 -43.54 0.06
CA VAL A 194 -9.60 -44.83 0.76
C VAL A 194 -10.91 -45.49 0.29
N ILE A 195 -12.00 -44.71 0.19
CA ILE A 195 -13.29 -45.17 -0.32
C ILE A 195 -13.15 -45.66 -1.76
N CYS A 196 -12.46 -44.91 -2.63
CA CYS A 196 -12.21 -45.34 -4.03
C CYS A 196 -11.42 -46.65 -4.09
N VAL A 197 -10.38 -46.81 -3.25
CA VAL A 197 -9.60 -48.04 -3.20
C VAL A 197 -10.46 -49.23 -2.70
N LEU A 198 -11.27 -49.02 -1.67
CA LEU A 198 -12.18 -50.05 -1.15
C LEU A 198 -13.23 -50.45 -2.21
N VAL A 199 -13.80 -49.47 -2.93
CA VAL A 199 -14.74 -49.75 -4.04
C VAL A 199 -14.03 -50.50 -5.17
N ALA A 200 -12.77 -50.14 -5.51
CA ALA A 200 -11.99 -50.85 -6.50
C ALA A 200 -11.72 -52.32 -6.07
N ILE A 201 -11.35 -52.54 -4.82
CA ILE A 201 -11.13 -53.89 -4.28
C ILE A 201 -12.41 -54.76 -4.29
N VAL A 202 -13.55 -54.15 -3.93
CA VAL A 202 -14.86 -54.86 -3.96
C VAL A 202 -15.32 -55.12 -5.39
N ASN A 203 -15.00 -54.21 -6.33
CA ASN A 203 -15.39 -54.34 -7.74
C ASN A 203 -14.45 -55.27 -8.54
N ASP A 204 -13.19 -55.49 -8.08
CA ASP A 204 -12.19 -56.34 -8.77
C ASP A 204 -12.47 -57.83 -8.56
N GLY A 205 -13.50 -58.18 -7.76
CA GLY A 205 -13.99 -59.53 -7.60
C GLY A 205 -14.75 -60.12 -8.79
N ASN A 206 -14.99 -59.35 -9.86
CA ASN A 206 -15.84 -59.83 -10.99
C ASN A 206 -15.43 -59.24 -12.37
N SER A 207 -14.19 -59.41 -12.78
CA SER A 207 -13.90 -59.40 -14.26
C SER A 207 -12.47 -59.81 -14.53
N GLY A 208 -12.32 -60.94 -15.20
CA GLY A 208 -11.05 -61.34 -15.77
C GLY A 208 -10.83 -60.72 -17.15
N GLY A 209 -9.57 -60.46 -17.48
CA GLY A 209 -9.07 -60.55 -18.86
C GLY A 209 -8.58 -59.25 -19.50
N GLY A 210 -7.33 -59.24 -19.90
CA GLY A 210 -6.87 -58.55 -21.11
C GLY A 210 -5.78 -57.51 -20.94
N GLY A 211 -4.54 -57.91 -21.24
CA GLY A 211 -3.34 -57.09 -21.23
C GLY A 211 -3.24 -56.06 -22.33
N SER A 212 -2.33 -55.16 -22.21
CA SER A 212 -1.38 -54.74 -23.26
C SER A 212 -0.59 -53.51 -22.82
N GLY A 213 0.70 -53.60 -22.93
CA GLY A 213 1.78 -52.71 -22.74
C GLY A 213 1.75 -51.37 -23.44
N GLY A 214 2.52 -50.44 -22.91
CA GLY A 214 2.74 -49.15 -23.57
C GLY A 214 3.61 -48.19 -22.78
N ARG A 215 4.88 -48.24 -23.02
CA ARG A 215 5.88 -47.14 -23.03
C ARG A 215 5.92 -46.08 -21.93
N ARG A 216 6.97 -46.14 -21.13
CA ARG A 216 7.53 -45.05 -20.32
C ARG A 216 8.11 -43.97 -21.22
N THR A 217 7.61 -42.77 -21.10
CA THR A 217 8.25 -41.54 -21.57
C THR A 217 8.86 -40.83 -20.38
N ILE A 218 10.18 -40.69 -20.38
CA ILE A 218 10.95 -39.94 -19.39
C ILE A 218 10.91 -38.48 -19.84
N TYR A 219 10.29 -37.61 -19.03
CA TYR A 219 10.39 -36.16 -19.20
C TYR A 219 11.54 -35.65 -18.34
N THR A 220 12.62 -35.23 -18.99
CA THR A 220 13.67 -34.41 -18.37
C THR A 220 13.25 -32.97 -18.38
N GLY A 221 12.97 -32.40 -17.18
CA GLY A 221 12.72 -31.00 -17.00
C GLY A 221 14.00 -30.15 -16.97
N PRO A 222 13.94 -28.89 -17.37
CA PRO A 222 15.11 -28.00 -17.43
C PRO A 222 15.61 -27.60 -16.06
N VAL A 223 16.92 -27.63 -15.88
CA VAL A 223 17.65 -27.16 -14.71
C VAL A 223 17.73 -25.62 -14.77
N ILE A 224 17.14 -24.93 -13.78
CA ILE A 224 17.30 -23.49 -13.62
C ILE A 224 18.52 -23.25 -12.74
N THR A 225 19.57 -22.71 -13.33
CA THR A 225 20.75 -22.20 -12.60
C THR A 225 20.48 -20.77 -12.12
N THR A 226 20.31 -20.60 -10.79
CA THR A 226 20.28 -19.30 -10.14
C THR A 226 21.69 -18.75 -9.98
N GLY A 227 22.07 -17.79 -10.81
CA GLY A 227 23.27 -16.98 -10.61
C GLY A 227 23.03 -15.90 -9.54
N ARG A 228 23.72 -16.04 -8.41
CA ARG A 228 23.84 -14.97 -7.41
C ARG A 228 24.91 -14.01 -7.87
N ASN A 229 24.53 -12.76 -8.11
CA ASN A 229 25.49 -11.65 -8.20
C ASN A 229 25.40 -10.83 -6.93
N TYR A 230 26.44 -10.92 -6.13
CA TYR A 230 26.72 -10.00 -5.02
C TYR A 230 27.46 -8.79 -5.59
N GLY A 231 26.90 -7.61 -5.46
CA GLY A 231 27.50 -6.33 -5.83
C GLY A 231 27.34 -5.30 -4.72
N GLY A 232 28.40 -5.04 -3.97
CA GLY A 232 29.01 -3.78 -3.68
C GLY A 232 28.29 -2.85 -2.71
N PHE A 233 28.65 -2.96 -1.42
CA PHE A 233 28.48 -1.91 -0.43
C PHE A 233 29.37 -0.71 -0.77
N GLY A 234 28.75 0.43 -1.11
CA GLY A 234 29.38 1.74 -1.17
C GLY A 234 28.92 2.55 0.04
N GLY A 235 29.82 2.75 1.00
CA GLY A 235 29.61 3.63 2.14
C GLY A 235 29.59 5.10 1.70
N GLY A 236 28.67 5.88 2.25
CA GLY A 236 28.54 7.32 2.03
C GLY A 236 27.93 8.02 3.23
N GLY A 237 28.71 8.75 3.90
CA GLY A 237 28.65 9.98 4.67
C GLY A 237 27.35 10.39 5.35
N PHE A 238 27.44 10.48 6.67
CA PHE A 238 26.49 11.21 7.53
C PHE A 238 26.45 12.70 7.16
N GLY A 239 25.31 13.12 6.60
CA GLY A 239 25.03 14.52 6.31
C GLY A 239 23.54 14.68 6.13
N GLY A 240 22.79 14.83 7.24
CA GLY A 240 21.39 14.63 7.36
C GLY A 240 20.49 15.62 6.63
N GLY A 241 19.98 15.24 5.49
CA GLY A 241 18.81 15.78 4.83
C GLY A 241 18.16 14.68 4.02
N PHE A 242 16.82 14.69 3.91
CA PHE A 242 16.09 13.74 3.07
C PHE A 242 16.66 13.77 1.64
N GLY A 243 17.11 12.61 1.16
CA GLY A 243 17.76 12.46 -0.14
C GLY A 243 16.81 12.58 -1.35
N GLY A 244 15.51 12.70 -1.08
CA GLY A 244 14.45 12.81 -2.09
C GLY A 244 13.73 11.50 -2.37
N PHE A 245 12.60 11.62 -3.05
CA PHE A 245 11.79 10.48 -3.46
C PHE A 245 12.41 9.77 -4.68
N GLY A 246 12.37 8.44 -4.68
CA GLY A 246 13.08 7.57 -5.62
C GLY A 246 12.23 6.86 -6.68
N GLY A 247 10.90 7.02 -6.68
CA GLY A 247 10.03 6.53 -7.77
C GLY A 247 9.38 5.17 -7.53
N GLY A 248 8.89 4.89 -6.33
CA GLY A 248 8.14 3.66 -6.02
C GLY A 248 6.79 3.58 -6.71
N SER A 249 6.28 2.36 -6.91
CA SER A 249 4.97 2.06 -7.49
C SER A 249 3.96 1.68 -6.41
N PHE A 250 2.70 2.09 -6.62
CA PHE A 250 1.58 1.82 -5.72
C PHE A 250 0.46 1.13 -6.49
N GLY A 251 -0.10 0.05 -5.93
CA GLY A 251 -1.15 -0.76 -6.54
C GLY A 251 -2.56 -0.45 -6.07
N GLY A 252 -2.72 0.55 -5.20
CA GLY A 252 -3.99 0.84 -4.55
C GLY A 252 -4.26 -0.04 -3.32
N GLY A 253 -3.26 -0.84 -2.87
CA GLY A 253 -3.27 -1.51 -1.57
C GLY A 253 -3.23 -0.50 -0.43
N GLY A 254 -3.78 -0.88 0.73
CA GLY A 254 -3.85 -0.02 1.89
C GLY A 254 -5.20 -0.06 2.60
N ALA A 255 -5.38 0.83 3.56
CA ALA A 255 -6.63 0.92 4.30
C ALA A 255 -7.03 2.36 4.58
N GLY A 256 -8.33 2.59 4.74
CA GLY A 256 -8.91 3.88 5.08
C GLY A 256 -9.82 3.84 6.30
N GLY A 257 -10.03 5.01 6.88
CA GLY A 257 -10.94 5.22 7.99
C GLY A 257 -11.52 6.63 8.02
N SER A 258 -12.57 6.80 8.81
CA SER A 258 -13.22 8.10 9.03
C SER A 258 -13.65 8.26 10.48
N TRP A 259 -13.75 9.50 10.98
CA TRP A 259 -14.14 9.80 12.35
C TRP A 259 -14.97 11.08 12.45
#